data_3e0074a47c0b1368883a564d9060fabf
#
_entry.id   3e0074a47c0b1368883a564d9060fabf
#
_cell.length_a   1.000
_cell.length_b   1.000
_cell.length_c   1.000
_cell.angle_alpha   90.00
_cell.angle_beta   90.00
_cell.angle_gamma   90.00
#
_symmetry.space_group_name_H-M   'P 1'
#
loop_
_entity.id
_entity.type
_entity.pdbx_description
1 polymer ?
#
loop_
_entity_poly.entity_id
_entity_poly.type
_entity_poly.pdbx_seq_one_letter_code
_entity_poly.pdbx_strand_id
1 'polypeptide(L)'
;MYGAGRASALALLLACAAGGLAVATSQEPTAVPPSSPAAPVPRPPAAPATTPASPVIISSPSADAYVSGVTMLRVAIDASVAAQAVQFFVDGRQFCSLTEPPYECEWDAGSTVSAHLVRVVVTPESGDRIVRNLRTKGIGYADRVNVEAIQVTVTVSDDAGRFVAGIPRPSFRVFEDGKPQPITYFASEDVPLELIVAVDISGSMTTAMPKLKKAVKEFLVAVPPKDQVSLLGFNDSVFALTRKTTDPQDRVKAVDRLAPWGATALYDVIVRAVDMLGRQVGRKALVVFSDGEDQGSHVSIDDVERKLQASDVTLYMIAQGRGISQDYLRKTMQRLTVPTGGRTFTTDSIDQLHGAFEELLDELSNQYLLGYQPTNPKRDDTWREIRVQVDGHPNVRARQGYRAAPLK
;
A
#
# COMPACT_ATOMS: atom_id res chain seq x y z
N MET A 1 -48.50 -5.46 -50.08
CA MET A 1 -48.80 -6.91 -50.23
C MET A 1 -48.46 -7.55 -48.94
N TYR A 2 -49.48 -7.83 -48.13
CA TYR A 2 -49.96 -9.10 -47.60
C TYR A 2 -48.89 -9.82 -46.69
N GLY A 3 -49.12 -10.22 -45.47
CA GLY A 3 -50.29 -10.41 -44.60
C GLY A 3 -49.73 -11.03 -43.32
N ALA A 4 -50.14 -10.69 -42.14
CA ALA A 4 -51.30 -11.06 -41.34
C ALA A 4 -51.29 -12.52 -40.81
N GLY A 5 -51.50 -12.66 -39.49
CA GLY A 5 -51.96 -13.83 -38.78
C GLY A 5 -51.34 -13.96 -37.40
N ARG A 6 -51.83 -13.48 -36.28
CA ARG A 6 -53.01 -13.77 -35.41
C ARG A 6 -53.20 -15.26 -35.12
N ALA A 7 -53.06 -15.67 -33.84
CA ALA A 7 -54.21 -16.21 -33.10
C ALA A 7 -53.83 -16.54 -31.62
N SER A 8 -54.74 -16.11 -30.78
CA SER A 8 -54.93 -16.41 -29.36
C SER A 8 -55.66 -17.71 -29.10
N ALA A 9 -55.55 -18.31 -27.90
CA ALA A 9 -56.56 -19.08 -27.17
C ALA A 9 -56.00 -19.38 -25.78
N LEU A 10 -56.46 -18.99 -24.70
CA LEU A 10 -57.67 -18.96 -23.86
C LEU A 10 -58.42 -20.28 -23.72
N ALA A 11 -58.46 -20.87 -22.50
CA ALA A 11 -59.49 -21.64 -21.83
C ALA A 11 -58.91 -22.25 -20.54
N LEU A 12 -59.42 -22.03 -19.44
CA LEU A 12 -60.70 -22.11 -18.69
C LEU A 12 -60.65 -23.22 -17.65
N LEU A 13 -60.83 -22.81 -16.41
CA LEU A 13 -61.33 -23.42 -15.18
C LEU A 13 -62.00 -24.83 -15.25
N LEU A 14 -61.75 -25.63 -14.19
CA LEU A 14 -62.85 -26.30 -13.47
C LEU A 14 -62.45 -26.62 -12.02
N ALA A 15 -63.33 -26.21 -11.08
CA ALA A 15 -63.37 -26.58 -9.68
C ALA A 15 -64.19 -27.82 -9.47
N CYS A 16 -63.83 -28.68 -8.54
CA CYS A 16 -64.74 -29.65 -7.93
C CYS A 16 -64.44 -29.79 -6.44
N ALA A 17 -65.45 -29.46 -5.66
CA ALA A 17 -65.58 -29.69 -4.23
C ALA A 17 -66.19 -31.09 -3.97
N ALA A 18 -65.71 -31.76 -2.95
CA ALA A 18 -66.45 -32.82 -2.19
C ALA A 18 -65.68 -32.97 -0.87
N GLY A 19 -66.13 -32.74 0.26
CA GLY A 19 -67.19 -33.16 1.12
C GLY A 19 -66.89 -34.52 1.75
N GLY A 20 -66.53 -34.61 3.04
CA GLY A 20 -66.41 -35.90 3.70
C GLY A 20 -65.99 -35.84 5.18
N LEU A 21 -66.97 -35.85 6.06
CA LEU A 21 -67.11 -36.42 7.41
C LEU A 21 -65.91 -36.35 8.40
N ALA A 22 -66.17 -35.66 9.48
CA ALA A 22 -65.50 -35.75 10.76
C ALA A 22 -65.82 -37.06 11.50
N VAL A 23 -64.79 -37.76 11.91
CA VAL A 23 -64.85 -38.79 12.95
C VAL A 23 -64.11 -38.31 14.18
N ALA A 24 -64.85 -38.09 15.25
CA ALA A 24 -64.31 -37.79 16.56
C ALA A 24 -63.77 -39.03 17.21
N THR A 25 -62.48 -39.10 17.45
CA THR A 25 -61.88 -40.09 18.39
C THR A 25 -61.42 -39.37 19.63
N SER A 26 -61.98 -39.82 20.75
CA SER A 26 -61.62 -39.42 22.11
C SER A 26 -60.21 -39.82 22.45
N GLN A 27 -59.36 -38.82 22.84
CA GLN A 27 -58.06 -39.07 23.38
C GLN A 27 -58.09 -39.15 24.92
N GLU A 28 -57.58 -40.24 25.47
CA GLU A 28 -57.24 -40.38 26.89
C GLU A 28 -56.15 -39.40 27.28
N PRO A 29 -56.10 -38.94 28.55
CA PRO A 29 -55.07 -38.02 29.00
C PRO A 29 -53.77 -38.76 29.25
N THR A 30 -52.74 -38.46 28.46
CA THR A 30 -51.37 -38.88 28.64
C THR A 30 -50.72 -38.11 29.81
N ALA A 31 -50.15 -38.87 30.72
CA ALA A 31 -49.41 -38.38 31.89
C ALA A 31 -48.21 -37.51 31.50
N VAL A 32 -48.07 -36.36 32.17
CA VAL A 32 -46.96 -35.43 32.08
C VAL A 32 -45.73 -36.10 32.74
N PRO A 33 -44.56 -36.22 32.02
CA PRO A 33 -43.35 -36.66 32.65
C PRO A 33 -42.79 -35.58 33.58
N PRO A 34 -42.05 -35.93 34.64
CA PRO A 34 -41.50 -34.98 35.61
C PRO A 34 -40.44 -34.09 34.98
N SER A 35 -40.54 -32.79 35.27
CA SER A 35 -39.61 -31.75 34.82
C SER A 35 -38.16 -32.05 35.23
N SER A 36 -37.25 -32.13 34.23
CA SER A 36 -35.83 -32.13 34.43
C SER A 36 -35.38 -30.83 35.15
N PRO A 37 -34.36 -30.91 36.04
CA PRO A 37 -33.85 -29.72 36.70
C PRO A 37 -33.26 -28.76 35.68
N ALA A 38 -33.59 -27.48 35.81
CA ALA A 38 -33.12 -26.38 34.95
C ALA A 38 -31.60 -26.33 34.95
N ALA A 39 -31.02 -26.27 33.77
CA ALA A 39 -29.61 -26.02 33.57
C ALA A 39 -29.19 -24.67 34.20
N PRO A 40 -28.02 -24.58 34.83
CA PRO A 40 -27.56 -23.34 35.44
C PRO A 40 -27.43 -22.24 34.41
N VAL A 41 -28.03 -21.09 34.68
CA VAL A 41 -27.95 -19.88 33.90
C VAL A 41 -26.45 -19.48 33.78
N PRO A 42 -25.90 -19.29 32.58
CA PRO A 42 -24.51 -18.84 32.45
C PRO A 42 -24.35 -17.47 33.11
N ARG A 43 -23.41 -17.39 34.04
CA ARG A 43 -23.01 -16.13 34.69
C ARG A 43 -22.52 -15.17 33.61
N PRO A 44 -22.94 -13.89 33.60
CA PRO A 44 -22.41 -12.93 32.67
C PRO A 44 -20.89 -12.86 32.79
N PRO A 45 -20.14 -12.68 31.69
CA PRO A 45 -18.69 -12.56 31.72
C PRO A 45 -18.31 -11.40 32.64
N ALA A 46 -17.37 -11.68 33.54
CA ALA A 46 -16.82 -10.66 34.43
C ALA A 46 -16.27 -9.52 33.56
N ALA A 47 -16.56 -8.28 33.96
CA ALA A 47 -16.00 -7.10 33.31
C ALA A 47 -14.46 -7.23 33.29
N PRO A 48 -13.77 -6.85 32.20
CA PRO A 48 -12.33 -6.92 32.14
C PRO A 48 -11.75 -6.14 33.32
N ALA A 49 -10.93 -6.80 34.10
CA ALA A 49 -10.20 -6.17 35.21
C ALA A 49 -9.37 -5.05 34.61
N THR A 50 -9.60 -3.79 34.98
CA THR A 50 -8.75 -2.65 34.67
C THR A 50 -7.36 -2.94 35.24
N THR A 51 -6.44 -3.35 34.38
CA THR A 51 -5.02 -3.46 34.75
C THR A 51 -4.57 -2.06 35.20
N PRO A 52 -3.95 -1.90 36.36
CA PRO A 52 -3.46 -0.60 36.80
C PRO A 52 -2.51 -0.03 35.72
N ALA A 53 -2.69 1.24 35.35
CA ALA A 53 -1.84 1.90 34.38
C ALA A 53 -0.38 1.78 34.83
N SER A 54 0.47 1.28 33.95
CA SER A 54 1.89 1.12 34.27
C SER A 54 2.54 2.49 34.48
N PRO A 55 3.34 2.68 35.54
CA PRO A 55 4.00 3.96 35.81
C PRO A 55 5.10 4.30 34.78
N VAL A 56 5.41 3.41 33.86
CA VAL A 56 6.38 3.59 32.77
C VAL A 56 5.75 3.18 31.46
N ILE A 57 5.70 4.09 30.48
CA ILE A 57 5.11 3.88 29.16
C ILE A 57 6.10 4.30 28.10
N ILE A 58 6.39 3.44 27.12
CA ILE A 58 7.13 3.81 25.92
C ILE A 58 6.16 4.61 25.04
N SER A 59 6.41 5.92 24.85
CA SER A 59 5.56 6.83 24.11
C SER A 59 5.98 6.99 22.65
N SER A 60 7.23 6.63 22.32
CA SER A 60 7.72 6.59 20.93
C SER A 60 8.81 5.51 20.78
N PRO A 61 8.76 4.70 19.74
CA PRO A 61 7.62 4.54 18.81
C PRO A 61 6.38 3.99 19.53
N SER A 62 5.21 4.08 18.91
CA SER A 62 4.01 3.41 19.45
C SER A 62 4.10 1.90 19.24
N ALA A 63 3.35 1.13 20.02
CA ALA A 63 3.22 -0.31 19.82
C ALA A 63 2.72 -0.58 18.40
N ASP A 64 3.34 -1.56 17.73
CA ASP A 64 3.02 -1.92 16.35
C ASP A 64 3.27 -0.81 15.30
N ALA A 65 4.01 0.25 15.64
CA ALA A 65 4.44 1.24 14.64
C ALA A 65 5.41 0.63 13.64
N TYR A 66 5.36 1.11 12.41
CA TYR A 66 6.38 0.86 11.40
C TYR A 66 7.47 1.92 11.55
N VAL A 67 8.73 1.50 11.67
CA VAL A 67 9.87 2.38 11.87
C VAL A 67 10.96 2.12 10.84
N SER A 68 11.57 3.20 10.33
CA SER A 68 12.77 3.15 9.47
C SER A 68 13.51 4.48 9.57
N GLY A 69 14.80 4.47 9.29
CA GLY A 69 15.64 5.66 9.44
C GLY A 69 15.76 6.12 10.89
N VAL A 70 16.09 7.39 11.09
CA VAL A 70 16.26 7.98 12.42
C VAL A 70 14.89 8.11 13.11
N THR A 71 14.73 7.39 14.20
CA THR A 71 13.51 7.31 15.01
C THR A 71 13.80 7.74 16.43
N MET A 72 12.93 8.57 17.00
CA MET A 72 13.06 8.98 18.41
C MET A 72 12.49 7.91 19.35
N LEU A 73 13.32 7.39 20.24
CA LEU A 73 12.90 6.55 21.36
C LEU A 73 12.54 7.47 22.53
N ARG A 74 11.32 7.37 23.05
CA ARG A 74 10.84 8.19 24.15
C ARG A 74 10.07 7.36 25.16
N VAL A 75 10.31 7.62 26.46
CA VAL A 75 9.57 7.02 27.55
C VAL A 75 8.96 8.09 28.46
N ALA A 76 7.70 7.89 28.79
CA ALA A 76 7.02 8.68 29.82
C ALA A 76 7.07 7.88 31.15
N ILE A 77 7.52 8.55 32.21
CA ILE A 77 7.63 7.99 33.57
C ILE A 77 6.73 8.81 34.47
N ASP A 78 5.87 8.13 35.21
CA ASP A 78 4.99 8.76 36.21
C ASP A 78 5.82 9.43 37.31
N ALA A 79 5.36 10.59 37.79
CA ALA A 79 6.05 11.37 38.82
C ALA A 79 6.26 10.61 40.16
N SER A 80 5.53 9.52 40.35
CA SER A 80 5.72 8.62 41.55
C SER A 80 7.00 7.80 41.45
N VAL A 81 7.67 7.73 40.29
CA VAL A 81 8.91 6.98 40.09
C VAL A 81 10.08 7.93 39.95
N ALA A 82 10.88 8.08 40.99
CA ALA A 82 12.17 8.79 40.91
C ALA A 82 13.19 7.90 40.19
N ALA A 83 13.39 8.16 38.89
CA ALA A 83 14.29 7.38 38.05
C ALA A 83 15.74 7.82 38.21
N GLN A 84 16.61 6.92 38.64
CA GLN A 84 18.06 7.13 38.72
C GLN A 84 18.72 6.93 37.36
N ALA A 85 18.23 5.98 36.54
CA ALA A 85 18.72 5.72 35.20
C ALA A 85 17.63 5.12 34.31
N VAL A 86 17.63 5.53 33.05
CA VAL A 86 16.76 4.99 32.00
C VAL A 86 17.63 4.50 30.86
N GLN A 87 17.56 3.21 30.57
CA GLN A 87 18.35 2.56 29.53
C GLN A 87 17.44 2.06 28.42
N PHE A 88 17.81 2.38 27.19
CA PHE A 88 17.12 1.93 25.99
C PHE A 88 17.95 0.84 25.29
N PHE A 89 17.26 -0.25 24.96
CA PHE A 89 17.81 -1.37 24.21
C PHE A 89 16.93 -1.58 22.96
N VAL A 90 17.58 -1.89 21.86
CA VAL A 90 16.91 -2.33 20.64
C VAL A 90 17.56 -3.64 20.20
N ASP A 91 16.73 -4.66 19.96
CA ASP A 91 17.15 -6.01 19.55
C ASP A 91 18.25 -6.61 20.45
N GLY A 92 18.12 -6.33 21.76
CA GLY A 92 19.06 -6.81 22.77
C GLY A 92 20.33 -5.97 22.94
N ARG A 93 20.55 -4.97 22.06
CA ARG A 93 21.73 -4.07 22.13
C ARG A 93 21.37 -2.79 22.86
N GLN A 94 22.19 -2.37 23.82
CA GLN A 94 22.02 -1.09 24.49
C GLN A 94 22.35 0.05 23.53
N PHE A 95 21.45 1.02 23.45
CA PHE A 95 21.54 2.16 22.55
C PHE A 95 21.93 3.45 23.25
N CYS A 96 21.26 3.75 24.35
CA CYS A 96 21.61 4.88 25.19
C CYS A 96 21.22 4.64 26.65
N SER A 97 21.77 5.51 27.55
CA SER A 97 21.48 5.54 28.97
C SER A 97 21.39 6.99 29.41
N LEU A 98 20.30 7.37 30.07
CA LEU A 98 19.98 8.72 30.49
C LEU A 98 19.71 8.74 31.99
N THR A 99 20.18 9.79 32.68
CA THR A 99 19.99 10.00 34.12
C THR A 99 19.04 11.15 34.42
N GLU A 100 18.74 11.98 33.44
CA GLU A 100 17.90 13.17 33.56
C GLU A 100 16.87 13.25 32.44
N PRO A 101 15.66 13.80 32.69
CA PRO A 101 14.69 14.06 31.65
C PRO A 101 15.13 15.21 30.70
N PRO A 102 14.66 15.24 29.45
CA PRO A 102 13.71 14.30 28.86
C PRO A 102 14.38 12.96 28.54
N TYR A 103 13.67 11.84 28.82
CA TYR A 103 14.17 10.51 28.53
C TYR A 103 13.89 10.15 27.07
N GLU A 104 14.70 10.71 26.19
CA GLU A 104 14.59 10.62 24.72
C GLU A 104 15.96 10.32 24.13
N CYS A 105 16.00 9.45 23.11
CA CYS A 105 17.24 9.16 22.39
C CYS A 105 16.95 8.83 20.93
N GLU A 106 17.79 9.36 20.02
CA GLU A 106 17.70 9.02 18.60
C GLU A 106 18.26 7.64 18.34
N TRP A 107 17.56 6.90 17.52
CA TRP A 107 17.94 5.57 17.08
C TRP A 107 17.72 5.42 15.58
N ASP A 108 18.73 4.96 14.85
CA ASP A 108 18.58 4.62 13.45
C ASP A 108 18.04 3.18 13.33
N ALA A 109 16.76 3.09 12.93
CA ALA A 109 16.08 1.83 12.67
C ALA A 109 16.53 1.15 11.38
N GLY A 110 17.46 1.75 10.64
CA GLY A 110 17.94 1.26 9.36
C GLY A 110 17.06 1.69 8.19
N SER A 111 17.54 1.39 6.98
CA SER A 111 16.90 1.80 5.73
C SER A 111 15.68 0.96 5.35
N THR A 112 15.41 -0.12 6.08
CA THR A 112 14.29 -1.04 5.85
C THR A 112 13.38 -1.06 7.06
N VAL A 113 12.06 -1.16 6.82
CA VAL A 113 11.09 -1.29 7.91
C VAL A 113 11.12 -2.72 8.42
N SER A 114 11.88 -2.94 9.48
CA SER A 114 12.01 -4.25 10.16
C SER A 114 11.26 -4.24 11.49
N ALA A 115 10.84 -5.42 11.96
CA ALA A 115 10.31 -5.54 13.31
C ALA A 115 11.46 -5.47 14.32
N HIS A 116 11.36 -4.56 15.27
CA HIS A 116 12.35 -4.37 16.32
C HIS A 116 11.73 -4.60 17.69
N LEU A 117 12.50 -5.11 18.61
CA LEU A 117 12.14 -5.22 20.04
C LEU A 117 12.81 -4.06 20.79
N VAL A 118 12.03 -3.03 21.09
CA VAL A 118 12.45 -1.93 21.96
C VAL A 118 12.21 -2.34 23.41
N ARG A 119 13.26 -2.29 24.22
CA ARG A 119 13.20 -2.53 25.66
C ARG A 119 13.70 -1.30 26.39
N VAL A 120 12.91 -0.84 27.35
CA VAL A 120 13.30 0.22 28.28
C VAL A 120 13.45 -0.37 29.66
N VAL A 121 14.57 -0.10 30.30
CA VAL A 121 14.87 -0.48 31.69
C VAL A 121 15.00 0.80 32.50
N VAL A 122 14.08 1.01 33.42
CA VAL A 122 14.12 2.11 34.39
C VAL A 122 14.64 1.57 35.70
N THR A 123 15.73 2.16 36.18
CA THR A 123 16.27 1.88 37.54
C THR A 123 15.81 3.03 38.44
N PRO A 124 14.87 2.79 39.37
CA PRO A 124 14.47 3.82 40.31
C PRO A 124 15.51 3.99 41.42
N GLU A 125 15.46 5.13 42.15
CA GLU A 125 16.30 5.35 43.35
C GLU A 125 16.03 4.34 44.44
N SER A 126 14.81 3.85 44.54
CA SER A 126 14.38 2.80 45.48
C SER A 126 13.40 1.83 44.83
N GLY A 127 13.53 0.53 45.14
CA GLY A 127 12.68 -0.51 44.60
C GLY A 127 13.29 -1.28 43.43
N ASP A 128 12.49 -2.12 42.82
CA ASP A 128 12.92 -3.00 41.74
C ASP A 128 12.98 -2.30 40.38
N ARG A 129 13.83 -2.79 39.48
CA ARG A 129 13.91 -2.32 38.10
C ARG A 129 12.60 -2.53 37.36
N ILE A 130 12.15 -1.50 36.66
CA ILE A 130 10.94 -1.57 35.84
C ILE A 130 11.36 -1.79 34.37
N VAL A 131 10.90 -2.88 33.79
CA VAL A 131 11.21 -3.23 32.40
C VAL A 131 9.95 -3.12 31.57
N ARG A 132 10.06 -2.45 30.44
CA ARG A 132 9.01 -2.37 29.41
C ARG A 132 9.56 -2.83 28.08
N ASN A 133 8.76 -3.60 27.40
CA ASN A 133 9.06 -4.07 26.05
C ASN A 133 7.95 -3.59 25.12
N LEU A 134 8.36 -3.17 23.94
CA LEU A 134 7.49 -2.79 22.86
C LEU A 134 8.03 -3.42 21.58
N ARG A 135 7.17 -3.96 20.75
CA ARG A 135 7.53 -4.46 19.44
C ARG A 135 7.02 -3.50 18.37
N THR A 136 7.91 -3.09 17.47
CA THR A 136 7.50 -2.39 16.25
C THR A 136 7.06 -3.42 15.21
N LYS A 137 6.25 -2.98 14.26
CA LYS A 137 5.96 -3.80 13.08
C LYS A 137 7.11 -3.67 12.11
N GLY A 138 7.65 -4.81 11.70
CA GLY A 138 8.31 -4.88 10.42
C GLY A 138 7.24 -4.99 9.34
N ILE A 139 7.61 -4.71 8.12
CA ILE A 139 6.86 -5.24 6.99
C ILE A 139 7.12 -6.75 7.04
N GLY A 140 6.43 -7.40 7.97
CA GLY A 140 6.67 -8.79 8.40
C GLY A 140 6.21 -9.83 7.40
N TYR A 141 6.37 -9.50 6.12
CA TYR A 141 6.26 -10.43 5.01
C TYR A 141 7.57 -11.20 4.81
N ALA A 142 8.73 -10.60 5.20
CA ALA A 142 10.05 -11.19 4.97
C ALA A 142 10.33 -12.46 5.77
N ASP A 143 9.73 -12.64 6.95
CA ASP A 143 10.00 -13.81 7.80
C ASP A 143 9.09 -15.01 7.59
N ARG A 144 8.03 -14.90 6.76
CA ARG A 144 7.04 -15.96 6.55
C ARG A 144 6.66 -16.23 5.10
N VAL A 145 7.20 -15.51 4.16
CA VAL A 145 6.85 -15.71 2.75
C VAL A 145 8.05 -16.28 2.03
N ASN A 146 7.87 -17.50 1.55
CA ASN A 146 8.65 -18.01 0.43
C ASN A 146 8.80 -16.90 -0.61
N VAL A 147 9.95 -16.84 -1.27
CA VAL A 147 10.32 -15.93 -2.37
C VAL A 147 9.28 -15.86 -3.51
N GLU A 148 8.13 -16.47 -3.34
CA GLU A 148 7.08 -16.77 -4.34
C GLU A 148 5.80 -15.94 -4.21
N ALA A 149 5.63 -15.13 -3.17
CA ALA A 149 4.39 -14.37 -3.02
C ALA A 149 4.33 -13.19 -3.99
N ILE A 150 3.18 -13.06 -4.62
CA ILE A 150 2.87 -11.95 -5.52
C ILE A 150 2.24 -10.83 -4.71
N GLN A 151 2.84 -9.65 -4.79
CA GLN A 151 2.31 -8.43 -4.21
C GLN A 151 1.47 -7.68 -5.23
N VAL A 152 0.34 -7.15 -4.75
CA VAL A 152 -0.60 -6.39 -5.57
C VAL A 152 -1.00 -5.14 -4.81
N THR A 153 -0.54 -3.99 -5.29
CA THR A 153 -1.02 -2.69 -4.83
C THR A 153 -2.38 -2.42 -5.48
N VAL A 154 -3.36 -2.03 -4.67
CA VAL A 154 -4.75 -1.84 -5.11
C VAL A 154 -5.21 -0.44 -4.71
N THR A 155 -5.80 0.26 -5.65
CA THR A 155 -6.51 1.54 -5.45
C THR A 155 -7.99 1.30 -5.67
N VAL A 156 -8.83 1.79 -4.76
CA VAL A 156 -10.29 1.72 -4.87
C VAL A 156 -10.84 3.13 -4.86
N SER A 157 -11.74 3.44 -5.79
CA SER A 157 -12.42 4.73 -5.83
C SER A 157 -13.94 4.59 -5.90
N ASP A 158 -14.65 5.60 -5.41
CA ASP A 158 -16.10 5.71 -5.54
C ASP A 158 -16.49 6.22 -6.95
N ASP A 159 -17.79 6.34 -7.21
CA ASP A 159 -18.31 6.83 -8.50
C ASP A 159 -17.97 8.30 -8.78
N ALA A 160 -17.60 9.07 -7.75
CA ALA A 160 -17.11 10.43 -7.87
C ALA A 160 -15.58 10.50 -8.09
N GLY A 161 -14.89 9.36 -8.16
CA GLY A 161 -13.44 9.26 -8.34
C GLY A 161 -12.62 9.49 -7.06
N ARG A 162 -13.25 9.61 -5.88
CA ARG A 162 -12.56 9.78 -4.60
C ARG A 162 -12.07 8.42 -4.10
N PHE A 163 -10.87 8.38 -3.56
CA PHE A 163 -10.31 7.15 -3.02
C PHE A 163 -11.04 6.70 -1.76
N VAL A 164 -11.26 5.40 -1.65
CA VAL A 164 -11.97 4.77 -0.54
C VAL A 164 -10.97 4.04 0.34
N ALA A 165 -10.81 4.51 1.58
CA ALA A 165 -10.00 3.89 2.62
C ALA A 165 -10.84 3.01 3.56
N GLY A 166 -10.19 2.20 4.40
CA GLY A 166 -10.86 1.45 5.47
C GLY A 166 -11.68 0.24 5.02
N ILE A 167 -11.59 -0.20 3.76
CA ILE A 167 -12.29 -1.40 3.30
C ILE A 167 -11.65 -2.63 3.96
N PRO A 168 -12.45 -3.49 4.62
CA PRO A 168 -11.90 -4.65 5.33
C PRO A 168 -11.47 -5.77 4.36
N ARG A 169 -10.44 -6.55 4.76
CA ARG A 169 -9.89 -7.65 3.97
C ARG A 169 -10.94 -8.61 3.36
N PRO A 170 -12.01 -9.03 4.04
CA PRO A 170 -12.98 -9.97 3.48
C PRO A 170 -13.69 -9.47 2.22
N SER A 171 -13.71 -8.14 1.99
CA SER A 171 -14.31 -7.55 0.78
C SER A 171 -13.46 -7.72 -0.47
N PHE A 172 -12.18 -8.09 -0.33
CA PHE A 172 -11.25 -8.24 -1.45
C PHE A 172 -11.20 -9.68 -1.94
N ARG A 173 -11.21 -9.86 -3.27
CA ARG A 173 -10.98 -11.13 -3.96
C ARG A 173 -9.94 -10.95 -5.04
N VAL A 174 -8.96 -11.83 -5.07
CA VAL A 174 -7.89 -11.86 -6.08
C VAL A 174 -8.07 -13.08 -6.95
N PHE A 175 -7.92 -12.90 -8.25
CA PHE A 175 -7.96 -13.97 -9.25
C PHE A 175 -6.66 -13.93 -10.07
N GLU A 176 -6.10 -15.11 -10.34
CA GLU A 176 -5.00 -15.29 -11.27
C GLU A 176 -5.45 -16.23 -12.38
N ASP A 177 -5.34 -15.81 -13.64
CA ASP A 177 -5.85 -16.56 -14.80
C ASP A 177 -7.30 -17.06 -14.60
N GLY A 178 -8.15 -16.21 -14.01
CA GLY A 178 -9.54 -16.49 -13.68
C GLY A 178 -9.77 -17.39 -12.46
N LYS A 179 -8.72 -17.92 -11.82
CA LYS A 179 -8.82 -18.77 -10.62
C LYS A 179 -8.68 -17.94 -9.35
N PRO A 180 -9.56 -18.13 -8.35
CA PRO A 180 -9.47 -17.40 -7.09
C PRO A 180 -8.18 -17.77 -6.35
N GLN A 181 -7.52 -16.75 -5.77
CA GLN A 181 -6.30 -16.89 -5.00
C GLN A 181 -6.55 -16.50 -3.55
N PRO A 182 -6.09 -17.29 -2.56
CA PRO A 182 -6.22 -16.92 -1.16
C PRO A 182 -5.28 -15.75 -0.86
N ILE A 183 -5.83 -14.64 -0.36
CA ILE A 183 -5.04 -13.52 0.11
C ILE A 183 -4.32 -13.96 1.40
N THR A 184 -3.00 -14.02 1.37
CA THR A 184 -2.17 -14.43 2.53
C THR A 184 -1.68 -13.23 3.33
N TYR A 185 -1.62 -12.06 2.69
CA TYR A 185 -1.23 -10.79 3.31
C TYR A 185 -2.23 -9.70 2.91
N PHE A 186 -2.56 -8.82 3.86
CA PHE A 186 -3.39 -7.65 3.64
C PHE A 186 -2.93 -6.51 4.54
N ALA A 187 -2.69 -5.35 3.96
CA ALA A 187 -2.50 -4.12 4.69
C ALA A 187 -3.30 -3.00 3.98
N SER A 188 -4.02 -2.24 4.78
CA SER A 188 -4.58 -0.95 4.43
C SER A 188 -3.70 0.09 5.09
N GLU A 189 -3.78 1.29 4.98
CA GLU A 189 -3.10 2.38 5.70
C GLU A 189 -1.73 2.03 6.34
N ASP A 190 -0.87 2.97 6.51
CA ASP A 190 0.42 2.89 7.21
C ASP A 190 1.52 1.95 6.65
N VAL A 191 1.32 1.32 5.49
CA VAL A 191 2.43 0.61 4.85
C VAL A 191 3.39 1.64 4.24
N PRO A 192 4.65 1.71 4.70
CA PRO A 192 5.62 2.63 4.11
C PRO A 192 5.79 2.39 2.62
N LEU A 193 5.99 3.48 1.90
CA LEU A 193 6.21 3.48 0.46
C LEU A 193 7.70 3.72 0.17
N GLU A 194 8.26 2.93 -0.71
CA GLU A 194 9.50 3.25 -1.38
C GLU A 194 9.19 3.95 -2.69
N LEU A 195 9.48 5.24 -2.75
CA LEU A 195 9.17 6.12 -3.88
C LEU A 195 10.45 6.54 -4.59
N ILE A 196 10.48 6.34 -5.90
CA ILE A 196 11.46 7.01 -6.76
C ILE A 196 10.74 8.08 -7.55
N VAL A 197 11.25 9.29 -7.51
CA VAL A 197 10.83 10.41 -8.36
C VAL A 197 11.93 10.64 -9.40
N ALA A 198 11.62 10.44 -10.66
CA ALA A 198 12.52 10.66 -11.78
C ALA A 198 12.07 11.90 -12.57
N VAL A 199 12.94 12.88 -12.67
CA VAL A 199 12.66 14.18 -13.26
C VAL A 199 13.49 14.33 -14.54
N ASP A 200 12.81 14.58 -15.64
CA ASP A 200 13.43 14.92 -16.91
C ASP A 200 14.20 16.24 -16.79
N ILE A 201 15.49 16.19 -17.09
CA ILE A 201 16.39 17.34 -17.16
C ILE A 201 16.98 17.49 -18.57
N SER A 202 16.25 17.07 -19.59
CA SER A 202 16.63 17.31 -20.99
C SER A 202 16.59 18.80 -21.35
N GLY A 203 17.17 19.15 -22.48
CA GLY A 203 17.27 20.54 -22.92
C GLY A 203 15.93 21.25 -23.12
N SER A 204 14.87 20.51 -23.49
CA SER A 204 13.48 21.01 -23.62
C SER A 204 12.93 21.57 -22.32
N MET A 205 13.36 21.02 -21.16
CA MET A 205 12.92 21.42 -19.83
C MET A 205 13.48 22.79 -19.36
N THR A 206 14.41 23.41 -20.10
CA THR A 206 15.10 24.65 -19.65
C THR A 206 14.14 25.75 -19.21
N THR A 207 13.13 26.05 -19.99
CA THR A 207 12.15 27.11 -19.68
C THR A 207 11.21 26.70 -18.54
N ALA A 208 10.88 25.43 -18.43
CA ALA A 208 9.97 24.88 -17.43
C ALA A 208 10.65 24.64 -16.06
N MET A 209 11.97 24.46 -16.04
CA MET A 209 12.75 24.01 -14.88
C MET A 209 12.51 24.80 -13.60
N PRO A 210 12.44 26.15 -13.56
CA PRO A 210 12.22 26.89 -12.32
C PRO A 210 10.87 26.55 -11.68
N LYS A 211 9.79 26.47 -12.46
CA LYS A 211 8.45 26.11 -11.98
C LYS A 211 8.40 24.63 -11.59
N LEU A 212 9.03 23.75 -12.38
CA LEU A 212 9.13 22.34 -12.08
C LEU A 212 9.82 22.10 -10.74
N LYS A 213 10.97 22.72 -10.50
CA LYS A 213 11.66 22.62 -9.21
C LYS A 213 10.76 23.00 -8.04
N LYS A 214 9.97 24.07 -8.19
CA LYS A 214 9.02 24.50 -7.16
C LYS A 214 7.97 23.41 -6.90
N ALA A 215 7.31 22.93 -7.95
CA ALA A 215 6.27 21.91 -7.83
C ALA A 215 6.82 20.58 -7.25
N VAL A 216 7.99 20.13 -7.71
CA VAL A 216 8.65 18.92 -7.16
C VAL A 216 9.04 19.10 -5.69
N LYS A 217 9.52 20.28 -5.27
CA LYS A 217 9.79 20.56 -3.85
C LYS A 217 8.53 20.46 -3.00
N GLU A 218 7.44 21.09 -3.43
CA GLU A 218 6.14 21.04 -2.74
C GLU A 218 5.65 19.61 -2.61
N PHE A 219 5.70 18.84 -3.69
CA PHE A 219 5.38 17.41 -3.68
C PHE A 219 6.24 16.62 -2.68
N LEU A 220 7.57 16.79 -2.72
CA LEU A 220 8.49 16.04 -1.86
C LEU A 220 8.36 16.39 -0.37
N VAL A 221 7.97 17.62 -0.04
CA VAL A 221 7.65 18.03 1.33
C VAL A 221 6.36 17.37 1.82
N ALA A 222 5.37 17.24 0.95
CA ALA A 222 4.08 16.65 1.28
C ALA A 222 4.12 15.11 1.41
N VAL A 223 5.14 14.43 0.85
CA VAL A 223 5.33 12.98 1.04
C VAL A 223 5.57 12.67 2.51
N PRO A 224 4.78 11.76 3.13
CA PRO A 224 4.89 11.43 4.54
C PRO A 224 6.33 11.06 4.97
N PRO A 225 6.74 11.40 6.20
CA PRO A 225 8.10 11.11 6.69
C PRO A 225 8.35 9.62 6.91
N LYS A 226 7.32 8.78 6.93
CA LYS A 226 7.44 7.31 6.96
C LYS A 226 7.89 6.72 5.62
N ASP A 227 7.73 7.47 4.52
CA ASP A 227 8.01 6.99 3.17
C ASP A 227 9.45 7.32 2.77
N GLN A 228 10.11 6.35 2.15
CA GLN A 228 11.49 6.49 1.67
C GLN A 228 11.49 7.04 0.24
N VAL A 229 12.20 8.13 0.03
CA VAL A 229 12.25 8.79 -1.28
C VAL A 229 13.66 8.80 -1.85
N SER A 230 13.78 8.47 -3.12
CA SER A 230 14.96 8.74 -3.95
C SER A 230 14.58 9.71 -5.07
N LEU A 231 15.45 10.67 -5.36
CA LEU A 231 15.29 11.58 -6.48
C LEU A 231 16.31 11.27 -7.57
N LEU A 232 15.86 11.06 -8.78
CA LEU A 232 16.67 10.91 -9.98
C LEU A 232 16.45 12.10 -10.91
N GLY A 233 17.52 12.58 -11.52
CA GLY A 233 17.43 13.39 -12.74
C GLY A 233 17.85 12.55 -13.94
N PHE A 234 17.23 12.74 -15.09
CA PHE A 234 17.64 12.02 -16.28
C PHE A 234 17.59 12.89 -17.53
N ASN A 235 18.55 12.64 -18.40
CA ASN A 235 18.64 13.14 -19.77
C ASN A 235 19.20 12.00 -20.64
N ASP A 236 20.32 12.16 -21.34
CA ASP A 236 21.07 11.05 -21.98
C ASP A 236 21.64 10.05 -20.95
N SER A 237 21.61 10.40 -19.66
CA SER A 237 22.14 9.62 -18.54
C SER A 237 21.22 9.73 -17.34
N VAL A 238 21.36 8.79 -16.39
CA VAL A 238 20.55 8.77 -15.17
C VAL A 238 21.41 9.13 -13.95
N PHE A 239 21.01 10.17 -13.23
CA PHE A 239 21.72 10.74 -12.09
C PHE A 239 20.92 10.51 -10.80
N ALA A 240 21.52 9.84 -9.81
CA ALA A 240 20.95 9.78 -8.48
C ALA A 240 21.28 11.07 -7.72
N LEU A 241 20.29 11.92 -7.50
CA LEU A 241 20.42 13.19 -6.80
C LEU A 241 20.28 13.03 -5.29
N THR A 242 19.49 12.08 -4.82
CA THR A 242 19.48 11.63 -3.43
C THR A 242 19.30 10.12 -3.38
N ARG A 243 19.80 9.51 -2.31
CA ARG A 243 19.53 8.11 -1.97
C ARG A 243 18.25 8.04 -1.15
N LYS A 244 17.79 6.83 -0.88
CA LYS A 244 16.63 6.60 0.01
C LYS A 244 16.75 7.45 1.27
N THR A 245 15.85 8.40 1.44
CA THR A 245 15.78 9.25 2.62
C THR A 245 14.35 9.47 3.05
N THR A 246 14.14 9.54 4.35
CA THR A 246 12.89 9.94 4.98
C THR A 246 12.90 11.43 5.33
N ASP A 247 14.08 12.07 5.31
CA ASP A 247 14.25 13.50 5.65
C ASP A 247 13.73 14.41 4.53
N PRO A 248 12.69 15.22 4.77
CA PRO A 248 12.17 16.19 3.79
C PRO A 248 13.21 17.21 3.33
N GLN A 249 14.15 17.61 4.21
CA GLN A 249 15.15 18.60 3.85
C GLN A 249 16.15 18.05 2.83
N ASP A 250 16.57 16.80 2.99
CA ASP A 250 17.46 16.15 2.02
C ASP A 250 16.79 15.98 0.67
N ARG A 251 15.49 15.65 0.67
CA ARG A 251 14.68 15.57 -0.55
C ARG A 251 14.66 16.90 -1.29
N VAL A 252 14.37 18.00 -0.57
CA VAL A 252 14.27 19.34 -1.16
C VAL A 252 15.63 19.85 -1.66
N LYS A 253 16.70 19.69 -0.90
CA LYS A 253 18.07 20.08 -1.31
C LYS A 253 18.50 19.38 -2.61
N ALA A 254 18.07 18.12 -2.81
CA ALA A 254 18.40 17.38 -4.01
C ALA A 254 17.80 18.01 -5.28
N VAL A 255 16.61 18.64 -5.18
CA VAL A 255 15.94 19.31 -6.31
C VAL A 255 16.76 20.47 -6.87
N ASP A 256 17.53 21.16 -6.04
CA ASP A 256 18.35 22.29 -6.49
C ASP A 256 19.44 21.88 -7.50
N ARG A 257 19.85 20.61 -7.46
CA ARG A 257 20.85 20.04 -8.39
C ARG A 257 20.31 19.69 -9.77
N LEU A 258 18.98 19.73 -9.98
CA LEU A 258 18.41 19.55 -11.32
C LEU A 258 18.90 20.66 -12.23
N ALA A 259 19.55 20.34 -13.33
CA ALA A 259 20.06 21.29 -14.32
C ALA A 259 19.78 20.74 -15.74
N PRO A 260 19.02 21.46 -16.58
CA PRO A 260 18.58 20.96 -17.88
C PRO A 260 19.70 20.99 -18.93
N TRP A 261 19.92 19.85 -19.60
CA TRP A 261 20.78 19.71 -20.78
C TRP A 261 20.60 18.31 -21.40
N GLY A 262 21.03 18.10 -22.65
CA GLY A 262 21.02 16.81 -23.33
C GLY A 262 19.65 16.40 -23.91
N ALA A 263 19.56 15.14 -24.33
CA ALA A 263 18.35 14.50 -24.86
C ALA A 263 17.55 13.80 -23.74
N THR A 264 16.58 12.95 -24.09
CA THR A 264 15.67 12.29 -23.13
C THR A 264 15.82 10.76 -23.24
N ALA A 265 16.44 10.10 -22.24
CA ALA A 265 16.52 8.65 -22.14
C ALA A 265 15.45 8.11 -21.16
N LEU A 266 14.19 8.20 -21.56
CA LEU A 266 13.02 7.88 -20.75
C LEU A 266 12.97 6.39 -20.37
N TYR A 267 13.26 5.50 -21.32
CA TYR A 267 13.20 4.06 -21.05
C TYR A 267 14.34 3.59 -20.15
N ASP A 268 15.53 4.16 -20.32
CA ASP A 268 16.69 3.82 -19.48
C ASP A 268 16.43 4.19 -18.01
N VAL A 269 15.82 5.35 -17.71
CA VAL A 269 15.53 5.75 -16.34
C VAL A 269 14.48 4.84 -15.70
N ILE A 270 13.46 4.40 -16.45
CA ILE A 270 12.45 3.48 -15.92
C ILE A 270 13.09 2.15 -15.52
N VAL A 271 13.88 1.55 -16.42
CA VAL A 271 14.59 0.29 -16.12
C VAL A 271 15.51 0.45 -14.91
N ARG A 272 16.28 1.55 -14.87
CA ARG A 272 17.19 1.84 -13.76
C ARG A 272 16.47 2.02 -12.44
N ALA A 273 15.34 2.74 -12.43
CA ALA A 273 14.54 2.95 -11.23
C ALA A 273 13.91 1.65 -10.73
N VAL A 274 13.40 0.81 -11.61
CA VAL A 274 12.87 -0.51 -11.26
C VAL A 274 13.95 -1.39 -10.63
N ASP A 275 15.18 -1.35 -11.16
CA ASP A 275 16.31 -2.08 -10.55
C ASP A 275 16.66 -1.55 -9.16
N MET A 276 16.62 -0.23 -8.96
CA MET A 276 16.89 0.41 -7.67
C MET A 276 15.83 0.08 -6.61
N LEU A 277 14.55 0.01 -6.99
CA LEU A 277 13.46 -0.41 -6.11
C LEU A 277 13.57 -1.88 -5.70
N GLY A 278 14.20 -2.69 -6.52
CA GLY A 278 14.51 -4.08 -6.21
C GLY A 278 13.27 -4.95 -5.92
N ARG A 279 13.52 -6.10 -5.25
CA ARG A 279 12.47 -7.08 -4.91
C ARG A 279 12.09 -7.08 -3.41
N GLN A 280 12.43 -6.02 -2.68
CA GLN A 280 12.05 -5.94 -1.27
C GLN A 280 10.53 -5.90 -1.13
N VAL A 281 10.05 -6.37 0.02
CA VAL A 281 8.61 -6.36 0.32
C VAL A 281 8.16 -4.96 0.72
N GLY A 282 7.00 -4.53 0.23
CA GLY A 282 6.41 -3.24 0.55
C GLY A 282 5.84 -2.55 -0.68
N ARG A 283 5.23 -1.39 -0.49
CA ARG A 283 4.72 -0.58 -1.59
C ARG A 283 5.88 0.09 -2.32
N LYS A 284 5.87 0.00 -3.64
CA LYS A 284 6.87 0.60 -4.50
C LYS A 284 6.20 1.42 -5.59
N ALA A 285 6.61 2.66 -5.71
CA ALA A 285 6.15 3.52 -6.78
C ALA A 285 7.32 4.20 -7.48
N LEU A 286 7.18 4.32 -8.78
CA LEU A 286 8.03 5.14 -9.62
C LEU A 286 7.17 6.24 -10.23
N VAL A 287 7.53 7.49 -9.98
CA VAL A 287 6.91 8.67 -10.60
C VAL A 287 7.91 9.25 -11.58
N VAL A 288 7.55 9.29 -12.86
CA VAL A 288 8.36 9.88 -13.92
C VAL A 288 7.69 11.14 -14.43
N PHE A 289 8.44 12.22 -14.40
CA PHE A 289 8.03 13.48 -14.99
C PHE A 289 8.84 13.74 -16.26
N SER A 290 8.15 13.94 -17.41
CA SER A 290 8.78 14.24 -18.69
C SER A 290 7.87 15.07 -19.60
N ASP A 291 8.45 15.93 -20.43
CA ASP A 291 7.76 16.72 -21.44
C ASP A 291 7.94 16.16 -22.87
N GLY A 292 8.71 15.07 -22.99
CA GLY A 292 9.14 14.56 -24.31
C GLY A 292 9.00 13.05 -24.49
N GLU A 293 9.19 12.68 -25.76
CA GLU A 293 9.34 11.30 -26.18
C GLU A 293 10.76 10.80 -25.88
N ASP A 294 10.92 9.49 -25.79
CA ASP A 294 12.24 8.89 -25.71
C ASP A 294 13.06 9.18 -26.98
N GLN A 295 14.24 9.73 -26.79
CA GLN A 295 15.15 10.11 -27.87
C GLN A 295 16.53 9.49 -27.78
N GLY A 296 16.89 8.96 -26.63
CA GLY A 296 18.26 8.58 -26.34
C GLY A 296 18.45 7.31 -25.54
N SER A 297 17.41 6.52 -25.27
CA SER A 297 17.53 5.29 -24.51
C SER A 297 18.26 4.19 -25.28
N HIS A 298 19.02 3.38 -24.55
CA HIS A 298 19.68 2.18 -25.06
C HIS A 298 18.75 0.97 -25.09
N VAL A 299 17.69 0.97 -24.27
CA VAL A 299 16.69 -0.09 -24.20
C VAL A 299 15.44 0.28 -25.00
N SER A 300 14.73 -0.73 -25.49
CA SER A 300 13.45 -0.55 -26.19
C SER A 300 12.27 -0.46 -25.23
N ILE A 301 11.13 0.06 -25.70
CA ILE A 301 9.88 0.07 -24.94
C ILE A 301 9.44 -1.35 -24.53
N ASP A 302 9.70 -2.36 -25.36
CA ASP A 302 9.37 -3.75 -25.06
C ASP A 302 10.26 -4.32 -23.94
N ASP A 303 11.50 -3.84 -23.81
CA ASP A 303 12.37 -4.17 -22.68
C ASP A 303 11.83 -3.56 -21.38
N VAL A 304 11.36 -2.31 -21.43
CA VAL A 304 10.72 -1.63 -20.31
C VAL A 304 9.46 -2.38 -19.86
N GLU A 305 8.60 -2.75 -20.81
CA GLU A 305 7.39 -3.53 -20.50
C GLU A 305 7.73 -4.86 -19.80
N ARG A 306 8.65 -5.62 -20.37
CA ARG A 306 9.11 -6.88 -19.75
C ARG A 306 9.65 -6.67 -18.34
N LYS A 307 10.40 -5.59 -18.13
CA LYS A 307 10.95 -5.23 -16.83
C LYS A 307 9.87 -4.89 -15.81
N LEU A 308 8.90 -4.07 -16.20
CA LEU A 308 7.75 -3.71 -15.36
C LEU A 308 6.88 -4.93 -15.05
N GLN A 309 6.62 -5.80 -16.04
CA GLN A 309 5.86 -7.04 -15.86
C GLN A 309 6.53 -8.02 -14.88
N ALA A 310 7.86 -8.02 -14.81
CA ALA A 310 8.65 -8.84 -13.90
C ALA A 310 8.88 -8.19 -12.51
N SER A 311 8.33 -6.99 -12.27
CA SER A 311 8.45 -6.24 -11.03
C SER A 311 7.08 -6.05 -10.37
N ASP A 312 7.06 -5.59 -9.14
CA ASP A 312 5.87 -5.18 -8.38
C ASP A 312 5.76 -3.65 -8.24
N VAL A 313 6.49 -2.91 -9.06
CA VAL A 313 6.52 -1.45 -9.06
C VAL A 313 5.27 -0.91 -9.73
N THR A 314 4.58 0.03 -9.07
CA THR A 314 3.51 0.83 -9.68
C THR A 314 4.14 2.05 -10.35
N LEU A 315 3.94 2.18 -11.65
CA LEU A 315 4.49 3.29 -12.45
C LEU A 315 3.45 4.39 -12.63
N TYR A 316 3.82 5.60 -12.25
CA TYR A 316 3.08 6.83 -12.55
C TYR A 316 3.90 7.70 -13.49
N MET A 317 3.25 8.31 -14.46
CA MET A 317 3.90 9.22 -15.39
C MET A 317 3.14 10.53 -15.45
N ILE A 318 3.85 11.63 -15.39
CA ILE A 318 3.29 12.98 -15.54
C ILE A 318 3.85 13.55 -16.82
N ALA A 319 2.96 13.66 -17.81
CA ALA A 319 3.27 14.17 -19.13
C ALA A 319 2.94 15.66 -19.19
N GLN A 320 3.92 16.47 -19.61
CA GLN A 320 3.69 17.87 -19.92
C GLN A 320 3.91 18.11 -21.41
N GLY A 321 3.00 18.82 -22.07
CA GLY A 321 3.19 19.18 -23.47
C GLY A 321 1.91 19.62 -24.16
N ARG A 322 2.07 20.23 -25.34
CA ARG A 322 0.95 20.71 -26.19
C ARG A 322 1.05 20.11 -27.60
N GLY A 323 -0.08 19.73 -28.18
CA GLY A 323 -0.20 19.41 -29.60
C GLY A 323 -0.32 17.93 -29.95
N ILE A 324 -0.09 17.57 -31.20
CA ILE A 324 -0.31 16.22 -31.77
C ILE A 324 0.64 15.18 -31.15
N SER A 325 1.84 15.57 -30.73
CA SER A 325 2.79 14.72 -30.02
C SER A 325 2.24 14.27 -28.66
N GLN A 326 1.34 15.04 -28.06
CA GLN A 326 0.75 14.73 -26.76
C GLN A 326 -0.08 13.43 -26.78
N ASP A 327 -0.83 13.17 -27.83
CA ASP A 327 -1.64 11.95 -27.93
C ASP A 327 -0.78 10.69 -28.09
N TYR A 328 0.30 10.78 -28.87
CA TYR A 328 1.26 9.68 -28.98
C TYR A 328 1.99 9.45 -27.66
N LEU A 329 2.52 10.49 -27.05
CA LEU A 329 3.20 10.45 -25.77
C LEU A 329 2.27 9.87 -24.68
N ARG A 330 1.03 10.35 -24.62
CA ARG A 330 0.02 9.85 -23.69
C ARG A 330 -0.24 8.35 -23.89
N LYS A 331 -0.42 7.88 -25.12
CA LYS A 331 -0.63 6.46 -25.42
C LYS A 331 0.58 5.61 -25.01
N THR A 332 1.79 6.08 -25.32
CA THR A 332 3.04 5.41 -24.94
C THR A 332 3.16 5.31 -23.42
N MET A 333 2.91 6.40 -22.70
CA MET A 333 2.94 6.40 -21.24
C MET A 333 1.85 5.48 -20.63
N GLN A 334 0.63 5.50 -21.20
CA GLN A 334 -0.45 4.61 -20.76
C GLN A 334 -0.12 3.13 -20.99
N ARG A 335 0.54 2.81 -22.10
CA ARG A 335 1.04 1.47 -22.39
C ARG A 335 1.94 0.93 -21.27
N LEU A 336 2.75 1.78 -20.65
CA LEU A 336 3.67 1.43 -19.58
C LEU A 336 3.01 1.47 -18.18
N THR A 337 2.14 2.46 -17.93
CA THR A 337 1.58 2.68 -16.59
C THR A 337 0.43 1.73 -16.24
N VAL A 338 -0.55 1.58 -17.17
CA VAL A 338 -1.79 0.85 -16.92
C VAL A 338 -1.56 -0.62 -16.50
N PRO A 339 -0.65 -1.39 -17.14
CA PRO A 339 -0.40 -2.76 -16.71
C PRO A 339 0.16 -2.90 -15.30
N THR A 340 0.80 -1.84 -14.76
CA THR A 340 1.36 -1.82 -13.40
C THR A 340 0.35 -1.45 -12.32
N GLY A 341 -0.87 -1.07 -12.69
CA GLY A 341 -1.88 -0.51 -11.79
C GLY A 341 -1.72 1.00 -11.55
N GLY A 342 -0.74 1.62 -12.19
CA GLY A 342 -0.55 3.07 -12.17
C GLY A 342 -1.35 3.80 -13.24
N ARG A 343 -1.03 5.07 -13.44
CA ARG A 343 -1.69 5.91 -14.45
C ARG A 343 -0.80 7.06 -14.95
N THR A 344 -1.24 7.66 -16.04
CA THR A 344 -0.62 8.84 -16.62
C THR A 344 -1.47 10.07 -16.32
N PHE A 345 -0.84 11.10 -15.79
CA PHE A 345 -1.38 12.44 -15.66
C PHE A 345 -0.91 13.27 -16.87
N THR A 346 -1.81 14.00 -17.48
CA THR A 346 -1.46 14.90 -18.56
C THR A 346 -1.76 16.33 -18.15
N THR A 347 -0.80 17.24 -18.34
CA THR A 347 -0.95 18.64 -18.02
C THR A 347 -0.60 19.48 -19.24
N ASP A 348 -1.45 20.46 -19.55
CA ASP A 348 -1.20 21.40 -20.68
C ASP A 348 -0.17 22.48 -20.32
N SER A 349 0.04 22.68 -19.03
CA SER A 349 1.00 23.64 -18.51
C SER A 349 1.60 23.20 -17.18
N ILE A 350 2.80 23.72 -16.89
CA ILE A 350 3.50 23.47 -15.64
C ILE A 350 2.70 23.95 -14.39
N ASP A 351 1.80 24.92 -14.57
CA ASP A 351 0.99 25.45 -13.49
C ASP A 351 -0.08 24.47 -13.01
N GLN A 352 -0.41 23.46 -13.83
CA GLN A 352 -1.34 22.38 -13.49
C GLN A 352 -0.67 21.21 -12.76
N LEU A 353 0.66 21.21 -12.65
CA LEU A 353 1.41 20.13 -11.99
C LEU A 353 1.03 19.97 -10.52
N HIS A 354 0.73 21.08 -9.84
CA HIS A 354 0.35 21.03 -8.44
C HIS A 354 -0.86 20.12 -8.22
N GLY A 355 -1.94 20.29 -9.00
CA GLY A 355 -3.12 19.43 -8.91
C GLY A 355 -2.82 17.96 -9.24
N ALA A 356 -1.97 17.68 -10.23
CA ALA A 356 -1.56 16.32 -10.56
C ALA A 356 -0.77 15.66 -9.42
N PHE A 357 0.09 16.43 -8.75
CA PHE A 357 0.84 15.94 -7.59
C PHE A 357 -0.04 15.74 -6.36
N GLU A 358 -1.02 16.63 -6.10
CA GLU A 358 -1.99 16.45 -5.01
C GLU A 358 -2.80 15.18 -5.22
N GLU A 359 -3.34 14.97 -6.42
CA GLU A 359 -4.10 13.77 -6.76
C GLU A 359 -3.25 12.49 -6.66
N LEU A 360 -1.97 12.56 -7.06
CA LEU A 360 -1.04 11.45 -6.92
C LEU A 360 -0.74 11.15 -5.44
N LEU A 361 -0.53 12.16 -4.59
CA LEU A 361 -0.29 11.98 -3.16
C LEU A 361 -1.50 11.37 -2.45
N ASP A 362 -2.71 11.84 -2.80
CA ASP A 362 -3.95 11.27 -2.28
C ASP A 362 -4.09 9.79 -2.68
N GLU A 363 -3.79 9.47 -3.93
CA GLU A 363 -3.77 8.08 -4.39
C GLU A 363 -2.75 7.23 -3.62
N LEU A 364 -1.50 7.69 -3.54
CA LEU A 364 -0.43 6.97 -2.84
C LEU A 364 -0.74 6.77 -1.34
N SER A 365 -1.53 7.66 -0.75
CA SER A 365 -1.93 7.58 0.67
C SER A 365 -3.05 6.57 0.91
N ASN A 366 -3.87 6.27 -0.11
CA ASN A 366 -5.09 5.45 0.01
C ASN A 366 -4.98 4.07 -0.68
N GLN A 367 -3.78 3.53 -0.80
CA GLN A 367 -3.54 2.23 -1.42
C GLN A 367 -3.60 1.08 -0.42
N TYR A 368 -4.16 -0.04 -0.86
CA TYR A 368 -4.08 -1.33 -0.19
C TYR A 368 -2.93 -2.14 -0.73
N LEU A 369 -2.27 -2.92 0.12
CA LEU A 369 -1.28 -3.91 -0.29
C LEU A 369 -1.80 -5.31 0.01
N LEU A 370 -2.00 -6.08 -1.05
CA LEU A 370 -2.38 -7.48 -0.97
C LEU A 370 -1.18 -8.37 -1.29
N GLY A 371 -1.16 -9.55 -0.71
CA GLY A 371 -0.21 -10.60 -1.08
C GLY A 371 -0.91 -11.93 -1.18
N TYR A 372 -0.55 -12.73 -2.19
CA TYR A 372 -1.01 -14.10 -2.31
C TYR A 372 0.10 -15.00 -2.83
N GLN A 373 -0.01 -16.29 -2.52
CA GLN A 373 0.88 -17.30 -3.07
C GLN A 373 0.17 -17.95 -4.26
N PRO A 374 0.75 -17.87 -5.47
CA PRO A 374 0.13 -18.46 -6.67
C PRO A 374 -0.16 -19.95 -6.49
N THR A 375 -1.39 -20.36 -6.81
CA THR A 375 -1.75 -21.77 -6.85
C THR A 375 -1.13 -22.51 -8.03
N ASN A 376 -0.67 -21.78 -9.05
CA ASN A 376 0.10 -22.29 -10.16
C ASN A 376 1.61 -22.11 -9.90
N PRO A 377 2.36 -23.18 -9.57
CA PRO A 377 3.77 -23.07 -9.20
C PRO A 377 4.73 -22.95 -10.39
N LYS A 378 4.23 -23.01 -11.64
CA LYS A 378 5.09 -23.00 -12.83
C LYS A 378 5.80 -21.64 -12.98
N ARG A 379 7.09 -21.70 -13.26
CA ARG A 379 7.98 -20.56 -13.52
C ARG A 379 8.49 -20.63 -14.96
N ASP A 380 7.56 -20.39 -15.89
CA ASP A 380 7.73 -20.64 -17.33
C ASP A 380 7.84 -19.34 -18.15
N ASP A 381 8.07 -18.21 -17.46
CA ASP A 381 8.14 -16.85 -18.04
C ASP A 381 6.87 -16.43 -18.79
N THR A 382 5.75 -17.13 -18.56
CA THR A 382 4.47 -16.76 -19.15
C THR A 382 3.82 -15.60 -18.38
N TRP A 383 2.97 -14.85 -19.06
CA TRP A 383 2.12 -13.84 -18.46
C TRP A 383 1.03 -14.52 -17.61
N ARG A 384 0.81 -14.00 -16.42
CA ARG A 384 -0.28 -14.35 -15.50
C ARG A 384 -1.17 -13.15 -15.31
N GLU A 385 -2.42 -13.27 -15.74
CA GLU A 385 -3.41 -12.21 -15.55
C GLU A 385 -3.82 -12.11 -14.09
N ILE A 386 -3.85 -10.90 -13.53
CA ILE A 386 -4.37 -10.63 -12.18
C ILE A 386 -5.64 -9.79 -12.31
N ARG A 387 -6.67 -10.18 -11.60
CA ARG A 387 -7.88 -9.38 -11.42
C ARG A 387 -8.23 -9.28 -9.94
N VAL A 388 -8.44 -8.04 -9.48
CA VAL A 388 -8.91 -7.77 -8.12
C VAL A 388 -10.36 -7.30 -8.19
N GLN A 389 -11.18 -7.82 -7.31
CA GLN A 389 -12.57 -7.40 -7.10
C GLN A 389 -12.74 -6.97 -5.65
N VAL A 390 -13.56 -5.93 -5.44
CA VAL A 390 -13.87 -5.41 -4.11
C VAL A 390 -15.39 -5.28 -3.98
N ASP A 391 -15.97 -5.93 -2.99
CA ASP A 391 -17.42 -5.97 -2.79
C ASP A 391 -17.98 -4.56 -2.59
N GLY A 392 -18.99 -4.21 -3.38
CA GLY A 392 -19.63 -2.88 -3.34
C GLY A 392 -18.82 -1.76 -4.02
N HIS A 393 -17.65 -2.05 -4.60
CA HIS A 393 -16.80 -1.04 -5.23
C HIS A 393 -16.39 -1.50 -6.64
N PRO A 394 -17.02 -0.99 -7.71
CA PRO A 394 -16.68 -1.41 -9.08
C PRO A 394 -15.38 -0.79 -9.60
N ASN A 395 -14.98 0.38 -9.08
CA ASN A 395 -13.83 1.12 -9.57
C ASN A 395 -12.54 0.70 -8.83
N VAL A 396 -12.01 -0.44 -9.24
CA VAL A 396 -10.79 -1.03 -8.67
C VAL A 396 -9.67 -0.97 -9.69
N ARG A 397 -8.51 -0.44 -9.28
CA ARG A 397 -7.30 -0.43 -10.09
C ARG A 397 -6.19 -1.17 -9.37
N ALA A 398 -5.56 -2.07 -10.10
CA ALA A 398 -4.43 -2.87 -9.64
C ALA A 398 -3.57 -3.25 -10.85
N ARG A 399 -2.40 -3.82 -10.61
CA ARG A 399 -1.62 -4.41 -11.71
C ARG A 399 -2.42 -5.48 -12.43
N GLN A 400 -2.31 -5.48 -13.76
CA GLN A 400 -3.09 -6.39 -14.61
C GLN A 400 -2.52 -7.81 -14.68
N GLY A 401 -1.30 -8.01 -14.22
CA GLY A 401 -0.66 -9.31 -14.23
C GLY A 401 0.84 -9.20 -13.94
N TYR A 402 1.53 -10.33 -14.12
CA TYR A 402 2.98 -10.43 -13.97
C TYR A 402 3.54 -11.54 -14.85
N ARG A 403 4.86 -11.49 -15.12
CA ARG A 403 5.60 -12.59 -15.71
C ARG A 403 6.07 -13.55 -14.63
N ALA A 404 5.71 -14.82 -14.77
CA ALA A 404 6.16 -15.90 -13.89
C ALA A 404 7.63 -16.26 -14.17
N ALA A 405 8.55 -15.29 -13.93
CA ALA A 405 9.96 -15.45 -14.27
C ALA A 405 10.62 -16.62 -13.53
N PRO A 406 11.57 -17.35 -14.15
CA PRO A 406 12.36 -18.37 -13.49
C PRO A 406 13.11 -17.82 -12.26
N LEU A 407 13.26 -18.63 -11.22
CA LEU A 407 14.14 -18.31 -10.10
C LEU A 407 15.58 -18.27 -10.64
N LYS A 408 16.26 -17.16 -10.44
CA LYS A 408 17.68 -17.02 -10.74
C LYS A 408 18.53 -17.61 -9.62
#